data_abb32adf5dabab56722918e3a73c2539
#
_entry.id   abb32adf5dabab56722918e3a73c2539
#
_cell.length_a   1.000
_cell.length_b   1.000
_cell.length_c   1.000
_cell.angle_alpha   90.00
_cell.angle_beta   90.00
_cell.angle_gamma   90.00
#
_symmetry.space_group_name_H-M   'P 1'
#
loop_
_entity.id
_entity.type
_entity.pdbx_description
1 polymer ?
#
loop_
_entity_poly.entity_id
_entity_poly.type
_entity_poly.pdbx_seq_one_letter_code
_entity_poly.pdbx_strand_id
1 'polypeptide(L)' 'MENRKMQLLEAEYRRHLSLMRADTAREREHREVAEAILWALDKLRGEGEP' A
#
# COMPACT_ATOMS: atom_id res chain seq x y z
N MET A 1 -12.63 11.85 -9.18
CA MET A 1 -12.85 11.36 -8.95
C MET A 1 -12.29 10.35 -8.60
N GLU A 2 -11.71 9.92 -8.79
CA GLU A 2 -11.33 9.00 -8.61
C GLU A 2 -10.29 8.70 -7.83
N ASN A 3 -9.85 9.20 -7.00
CA ASN A 3 -8.81 8.91 -6.10
C ASN A 3 -9.21 8.09 -4.93
N ARG A 4 -10.44 7.66 -4.89
CA ARG A 4 -10.90 6.86 -3.77
C ARG A 4 -10.12 5.57 -3.62
N LYS A 5 -9.87 4.89 -4.73
CA LYS A 5 -9.09 3.66 -4.66
C LYS A 5 -7.68 3.93 -4.18
N MET A 6 -7.08 5.01 -4.65
CA MET A 6 -5.74 5.35 -4.22
C MET A 6 -5.72 5.70 -2.74
N GLN A 7 -6.73 6.41 -2.27
CA GLN A 7 -6.81 6.76 -0.86
C GLN A 7 -6.92 5.51 0.01
N LEU A 8 -7.73 4.55 -0.41
CA LEU A 8 -7.87 3.32 0.34
C LEU A 8 -6.56 2.55 0.37
N LEU A 9 -5.88 2.49 -0.77
CA LEU A 9 -4.60 1.79 -0.83
C LEU A 9 -3.56 2.48 0.04
N GLU A 10 -3.53 3.80 0.02
CA GLU A 10 -2.56 4.52 0.85
C GLU A 10 -2.84 4.29 2.33
N ALA A 11 -4.10 4.24 2.72
CA ALA A 11 -4.44 3.98 4.11
C ALA A 11 -3.98 2.60 4.52
N GLU A 12 -4.17 1.61 3.67
CA GLU A 12 -3.72 0.26 3.97
C GLU A 12 -2.20 0.17 4.00
N TYR A 13 -1.54 0.90 3.13
CA TYR A 13 -0.09 0.93 3.14
C TYR A 13 0.44 1.43 4.48
N ARG A 14 -0.11 2.55 4.96
CA ARG A 14 0.31 3.09 6.25
C ARG A 14 0.01 2.12 7.38
N ARG A 15 -1.15 1.47 7.30
CA ARG A 15 -1.54 0.52 8.33
C ARG A 15 -0.54 -0.63 8.41
N HIS A 16 -0.13 -1.16 7.26
CA HIS A 16 0.81 -2.27 7.27
C HIS A 16 2.20 -1.85 7.70
N LEU A 17 2.60 -0.62 7.40
CA LEU A 17 3.86 -0.12 7.92
C LEU A 17 3.84 -0.07 9.45
N SER A 18 2.72 0.37 10.02
CA SER A 18 2.58 0.37 11.46
C SER A 18 2.59 -1.03 12.02
N LEU A 19 1.91 -1.96 11.35
CA LEU A 19 1.87 -3.34 11.81
C LEU A 19 3.24 -4.00 11.77
N MET A 20 4.08 -3.62 10.82
CA MET A 20 5.43 -4.17 10.77
C MET A 20 6.20 -3.86 12.04
N ARG A 21 5.96 -2.69 12.63
CA ARG A 21 6.63 -2.33 13.86
C ARG A 21 6.02 -3.01 15.07
N ALA A 22 4.69 -3.16 15.05
CA ALA A 22 3.98 -3.72 16.19
C ALA A 22 4.03 -5.24 16.22
N ASP A 23 4.12 -5.86 15.05
CA ASP A 23 4.06 -7.32 14.95
C ASP A 23 5.26 -7.82 14.17
N THR A 24 6.39 -7.94 14.86
CA THR A 24 7.61 -8.34 14.18
C THR A 24 7.57 -9.78 13.72
N ALA A 25 6.70 -10.60 14.31
CA ALA A 25 6.60 -11.98 13.89
C ALA A 25 6.04 -12.09 12.47
N ARG A 26 5.25 -11.09 12.05
CA ARG A 26 4.68 -11.09 10.72
C ARG A 26 5.22 -9.95 9.87
N GLU A 27 6.40 -9.48 10.23
CA GLU A 27 6.97 -8.36 9.52
C GLU A 27 7.10 -8.63 8.03
N ARG A 28 7.53 -9.84 7.68
CA ARG A 28 7.71 -10.17 6.27
C ARG A 28 6.38 -10.12 5.52
N GLU A 29 5.32 -10.67 6.14
CA GLU A 29 4.03 -10.67 5.49
C GLU A 29 3.52 -9.25 5.29
N HIS A 30 3.67 -8.42 6.31
CA HIS A 30 3.21 -7.04 6.20
C HIS A 30 4.03 -6.28 5.14
N ARG A 31 5.32 -6.59 5.06
CA ARG A 31 6.17 -5.95 4.05
C ARG A 31 5.72 -6.34 2.65
N GLU A 32 5.41 -7.61 2.45
CA GLU A 32 4.98 -8.06 1.13
C GLU A 32 3.68 -7.38 0.72
N VAL A 33 2.76 -7.24 1.66
CA VAL A 33 1.50 -6.55 1.37
C VAL A 33 1.76 -5.09 1.06
N ALA A 34 2.62 -4.44 1.84
CA ALA A 34 2.93 -3.04 1.61
C ALA A 34 3.57 -2.85 0.25
N GLU A 35 4.46 -3.76 -0.14
CA GLU A 35 5.09 -3.65 -1.46
C GLU A 35 4.08 -3.85 -2.57
N ALA A 36 3.14 -4.78 -2.38
CA ALA A 36 2.10 -4.98 -3.36
C ALA A 36 1.23 -3.73 -3.51
N ILE A 37 0.96 -3.06 -2.40
CA ILE A 37 0.18 -1.84 -2.43
C ILE A 37 0.93 -0.74 -3.17
N LEU A 38 2.23 -0.62 -2.93
CA LEU A 38 3.03 0.36 -3.64
C LEU A 38 3.01 0.08 -5.15
N TRP A 39 3.12 -1.19 -5.51
CA TRP A 39 3.06 -1.56 -6.91
C TRP A 39 1.72 -1.14 -7.52
N ALA A 40 0.64 -1.40 -6.80
CA ALA A 40 -0.68 -1.04 -7.30
C ALA A 40 -0.84 0.47 -7.42
N LEU A 41 -0.34 1.21 -6.44
CA LEU A 41 -0.41 2.67 -6.49
C LEU A 41 0.37 3.21 -7.69
N ASP A 42 1.53 2.62 -7.94
CA ASP A 42 2.35 3.04 -9.07
C ASP A 42 1.63 2.79 -10.38
N LYS A 43 0.96 1.65 -10.49
CA LYS A 43 0.21 1.33 -11.70
C LYS A 43 -0.95 2.30 -11.90
N LEU A 44 -1.65 2.63 -10.82
CA LEU A 44 -2.78 3.54 -10.92
C LEU A 44 -2.32 4.93 -11.36
N ARG A 45 -1.18 5.38 -10.83
CA ARG A 45 -0.66 6.67 -11.22
C ARG A 45 -0.25 6.66 -12.68
N GLY A 46 0.42 5.58 -13.09
CA GLY A 46 0.89 5.49 -14.47
C GLY A 46 -0.25 5.51 -15.45
N GLU A 47 -1.33 4.85 -15.11
CA GLU A 47 -2.47 4.81 -16.01
C GLU A 47 -3.16 6.16 -16.11
N GLY A 48 -3.03 6.96 -15.08
CA GLY A 48 -3.67 8.26 -15.10
C GLY A 48 -2.89 9.31 -15.84
N GLU A 49 -1.67 8.96 -16.30
CA GLU A 49 -0.85 9.95 -16.96
C GLU A 49 -0.85 9.79 -18.43
N PRO A 50 -0.94 10.85 -19.19
CA PRO A 50 -0.97 10.78 -20.64
C PRO A 50 0.34 10.33 -21.22
#